data_25fed2de03db2589f304b48ec1069625
#
_entry.id   25fed2de03db2589f304b48ec1069625
#
_cell.length_a   1.000
_cell.length_b   1.000
_cell.length_c   1.000
_cell.angle_alpha   90.00
_cell.angle_beta   90.00
_cell.angle_gamma   90.00
#
_symmetry.space_group_name_H-M   'P 1'
#
loop_
_entity.id
_entity.type
_entity.pdbx_description
1 polymer ?
#
loop_
_entity_poly.entity_id
_entity_poly.type
_entity_poly.pdbx_seq_one_letter_code
_entity_poly.pdbx_strand_id
1 'polypeptide(L)'
;MAEQGRSRHAQTLKAYDGEGFAGKRLVERGGAVYEFDTRGVRIERGGKSRFYAIDWLFGAGHFARTPVLRWGGQWVEQRLSWYAETGKLRLSPGHPLRPSSTFEESLGVRQSERNAERCFGCHKTGDRPGVHCESCHGAQGEHPAKAGIRRDRSVEACAVCHRSPLKEYASATPEVDDPMSIRFAPVGLMASRCYQKSAGRLDCVSCHDPHGKEKASGNHDGVCRSCHVERARPGECPRSANCAGCHMPKGKPAPYLEFTDHRIRRP
;
A
#
# COMPACT_ATOMS: atom_id res chain seq x y z
N MET A 1 -10.72 15.29 13.42
CA MET A 1 -9.55 14.56 13.97
C MET A 1 -9.85 13.10 14.28
N ALA A 2 -10.98 12.75 14.90
CA ALA A 2 -11.31 11.33 15.19
C ALA A 2 -11.46 10.43 13.94
N GLU A 3 -11.97 10.95 12.83
CA GLU A 3 -12.14 10.19 11.58
C GLU A 3 -10.80 9.87 10.91
N GLN A 4 -9.86 10.83 10.89
CA GLN A 4 -8.55 10.61 10.28
C GLN A 4 -7.77 9.51 11.02
N GLY A 5 -7.87 9.44 12.36
CA GLY A 5 -7.25 8.37 13.15
C GLY A 5 -7.74 6.95 12.81
N ARG A 6 -8.90 6.84 12.17
CA ARG A 6 -9.46 5.58 11.65
C ARG A 6 -9.18 5.36 10.16
N SER A 7 -8.56 6.33 9.49
CA SER A 7 -8.26 6.23 8.07
C SER A 7 -7.22 5.15 7.80
N ARG A 8 -7.20 4.63 6.58
CA ARG A 8 -6.18 3.68 6.14
C ARG A 8 -4.77 4.28 6.25
N HIS A 9 -4.61 5.58 6.05
CA HIS A 9 -3.36 6.29 6.21
C HIS A 9 -2.86 6.23 7.66
N ALA A 10 -3.71 6.52 8.63
CA ALA A 10 -3.34 6.44 10.04
C ALA A 10 -3.02 5.01 10.50
N GLN A 11 -3.55 4.01 9.83
CA GLN A 11 -3.39 2.59 10.18
C GLN A 11 -2.27 1.89 9.38
N THR A 12 -1.49 2.63 8.58
CA THR A 12 -0.44 2.04 7.71
C THR A 12 0.73 1.44 8.47
N LEU A 13 0.92 1.83 9.72
CA LEU A 13 1.92 1.29 10.64
C LEU A 13 1.34 1.27 12.05
N LYS A 14 1.50 0.15 12.74
CA LYS A 14 1.19 0.03 14.17
C LYS A 14 2.15 -0.92 14.86
N ALA A 15 2.27 -0.80 16.18
CA ALA A 15 2.96 -1.79 16.99
C ALA A 15 2.30 -3.18 16.80
N TYR A 16 3.10 -4.22 16.85
CA TYR A 16 2.60 -5.57 16.74
C TYR A 16 1.72 -5.91 17.95
N ASP A 17 0.54 -6.40 17.67
CA ASP A 17 -0.46 -6.82 18.67
C ASP A 17 -1.03 -8.22 18.38
N GLY A 18 -0.47 -8.90 17.38
CA GLY A 18 -0.92 -10.20 16.93
C GLY A 18 -2.15 -10.17 16.01
N GLU A 19 -2.73 -9.00 15.72
CA GLU A 19 -3.91 -8.92 14.86
C GLU A 19 -3.66 -9.53 13.48
N GLY A 20 -4.48 -10.51 13.10
CA GLY A 20 -4.36 -11.27 11.86
C GLY A 20 -3.34 -12.42 11.94
N PHE A 21 -2.50 -12.50 12.99
CA PHE A 21 -1.42 -13.48 13.12
C PHE A 21 -1.59 -14.44 14.31
N ALA A 22 -1.97 -13.94 15.47
CA ALA A 22 -2.02 -14.73 16.69
C ALA A 22 -2.84 -16.03 16.51
N GLY A 23 -2.28 -17.15 16.94
CA GLY A 23 -2.84 -18.48 16.81
C GLY A 23 -2.70 -19.10 15.40
N LYS A 24 -2.08 -18.40 14.45
CA LYS A 24 -1.87 -18.96 13.11
C LYS A 24 -0.56 -19.76 13.04
N ARG A 25 -0.67 -20.88 12.33
CA ARG A 25 0.45 -21.78 12.03
C ARG A 25 0.55 -22.00 10.53
N LEU A 26 1.77 -22.00 10.00
CA LEU A 26 2.05 -22.34 8.61
C LEU A 26 3.26 -23.26 8.53
N VAL A 27 3.15 -24.30 7.70
CA VAL A 27 4.27 -25.19 7.35
C VAL A 27 4.65 -24.93 5.90
N GLU A 28 5.88 -24.51 5.70
CA GLU A 28 6.44 -24.29 4.38
C GLU A 28 6.94 -25.64 3.80
N ARG A 29 6.82 -25.84 2.49
CA ARG A 29 7.27 -27.09 1.83
C ARG A 29 8.76 -27.42 2.11
N GLY A 30 9.59 -26.41 2.35
CA GLY A 30 11.01 -26.55 2.72
C GLY A 30 11.27 -26.91 4.19
N GLY A 31 10.24 -27.27 4.95
CA GLY A 31 10.34 -27.76 6.34
C GLY A 31 10.44 -26.67 7.40
N ALA A 32 10.27 -25.39 7.05
CA ALA A 32 10.12 -24.35 8.06
C ALA A 32 8.67 -24.34 8.59
N VAL A 33 8.52 -24.24 9.89
CA VAL A 33 7.23 -24.13 10.59
C VAL A 33 7.20 -22.77 11.30
N TYR A 34 6.11 -22.05 11.09
CA TYR A 34 5.86 -20.74 11.67
C TYR A 34 4.66 -20.80 12.59
N GLU A 35 4.81 -20.34 13.81
CA GLU A 35 3.73 -20.20 14.78
C GLU A 35 3.74 -18.77 15.34
N PHE A 36 2.62 -18.08 15.17
CA PHE A 36 2.48 -16.69 15.59
C PHE A 36 1.65 -16.59 16.87
N ASP A 37 2.11 -15.78 17.80
CA ASP A 37 1.37 -15.36 18.99
C ASP A 37 1.17 -13.83 19.02
N THR A 38 0.72 -13.28 20.15
CA THR A 38 0.53 -11.83 20.33
C THR A 38 1.83 -11.04 20.49
N ARG A 39 2.98 -11.70 20.57
CA ARG A 39 4.29 -11.06 20.77
C ARG A 39 5.22 -11.22 19.58
N GLY A 40 4.99 -12.26 18.75
CA GLY A 40 5.90 -12.49 17.64
C GLY A 40 5.67 -13.82 16.92
N VAL A 41 6.76 -14.35 16.38
CA VAL A 41 6.77 -15.59 15.62
C VAL A 41 7.81 -16.57 16.16
N ARG A 42 7.40 -17.81 16.36
CA ARG A 42 8.29 -18.96 16.55
C ARG A 42 8.54 -19.61 15.19
N ILE A 43 9.80 -19.81 14.89
CA ILE A 43 10.22 -20.49 13.65
C ILE A 43 10.97 -21.76 14.04
N GLU A 44 10.53 -22.89 13.50
CA GLU A 44 11.22 -24.17 13.62
C GLU A 44 11.77 -24.57 12.27
N ARG A 45 13.04 -25.00 12.24
CA ARG A 45 13.68 -25.49 11.04
C ARG A 45 14.87 -26.38 11.38
N GLY A 46 14.97 -27.55 10.72
CA GLY A 46 16.10 -28.47 10.89
C GLY A 46 16.33 -28.87 12.35
N GLY A 47 15.26 -29.14 13.11
CA GLY A 47 15.31 -29.50 14.52
C GLY A 47 15.66 -28.35 15.49
N LYS A 48 15.82 -27.14 14.98
CA LYS A 48 16.05 -25.93 15.79
C LYS A 48 14.80 -25.08 15.85
N SER A 49 14.52 -24.49 17.02
CA SER A 49 13.41 -23.57 17.24
C SER A 49 13.91 -22.25 17.80
N ARG A 50 13.40 -21.13 17.26
CA ARG A 50 13.71 -19.79 17.76
C ARG A 50 12.46 -18.93 17.78
N PHE A 51 12.32 -18.11 18.81
CA PHE A 51 11.28 -17.08 18.90
C PHE A 51 11.87 -15.73 18.52
N TYR A 52 11.09 -14.96 17.75
CA TYR A 52 11.42 -13.60 17.35
C TYR A 52 10.25 -12.68 17.71
N ALA A 53 10.51 -11.74 18.60
CA ALA A 53 9.56 -10.67 18.88
C ALA A 53 9.37 -9.83 17.60
N ILE A 54 8.12 -9.43 17.31
CA ILE A 54 7.80 -8.56 16.21
C ILE A 54 7.54 -7.15 16.74
N ASP A 55 8.13 -6.14 16.12
CA ASP A 55 8.02 -4.76 16.57
C ASP A 55 6.79 -4.08 15.91
N TRP A 56 6.67 -4.22 14.60
CA TRP A 56 5.72 -3.44 13.79
C TRP A 56 4.92 -4.30 12.82
N LEU A 57 3.70 -3.82 12.53
CA LEU A 57 2.88 -4.26 11.40
C LEU A 57 2.78 -3.11 10.39
N PHE A 58 3.30 -3.34 9.20
CA PHE A 58 3.09 -2.48 8.05
C PHE A 58 1.83 -2.88 7.28
N GLY A 59 1.08 -1.88 6.83
CA GLY A 59 -0.17 -2.05 6.11
C GLY A 59 -1.41 -1.86 6.97
N ALA A 60 -2.40 -1.18 6.42
CA ALA A 60 -3.64 -0.83 7.11
C ALA A 60 -4.60 -2.01 7.35
N GLY A 61 -4.22 -3.23 6.94
CA GLY A 61 -5.05 -4.42 7.09
C GLY A 61 -6.17 -4.56 6.06
N HIS A 62 -6.27 -3.65 5.10
CA HIS A 62 -7.27 -3.75 4.04
C HIS A 62 -6.89 -4.79 2.96
N PHE A 63 -5.61 -4.87 2.60
CA PHE A 63 -5.08 -5.87 1.69
C PHE A 63 -4.23 -6.90 2.43
N ALA A 64 -3.21 -6.42 3.11
CA ALA A 64 -2.27 -7.25 3.84
C ALA A 64 -1.69 -6.49 5.04
N ARG A 65 -1.08 -7.26 5.94
CA ARG A 65 -0.20 -6.77 6.99
C ARG A 65 1.09 -7.56 6.94
N THR A 66 2.21 -6.84 6.97
CA THR A 66 3.55 -7.42 6.93
C THR A 66 4.26 -7.12 8.24
N PRO A 67 4.66 -8.16 9.00
CA PRO A 67 5.42 -7.97 10.22
C PRO A 67 6.85 -7.52 9.91
N VAL A 68 7.37 -6.63 10.74
CA VAL A 68 8.76 -6.18 10.69
C VAL A 68 9.33 -6.24 12.10
N LEU A 69 10.54 -6.73 12.23
CA LEU A 69 11.21 -6.97 13.50
C LEU A 69 12.69 -6.55 13.46
N ARG A 70 13.30 -6.40 14.62
CA ARG A 70 14.76 -6.21 14.73
C ARG A 70 15.46 -7.53 15.01
N TRP A 71 16.50 -7.81 14.22
CA TRP A 71 17.39 -8.93 14.47
C TRP A 71 18.83 -8.61 14.08
N GLY A 72 19.77 -8.82 15.00
CA GLY A 72 21.17 -8.48 14.80
C GLY A 72 21.40 -7.00 14.48
N GLY A 73 20.62 -6.10 15.09
CA GLY A 73 20.72 -4.65 14.87
C GLY A 73 20.06 -4.13 13.57
N GLN A 74 19.57 -5.01 12.70
CA GLN A 74 18.95 -4.64 11.42
C GLN A 74 17.44 -4.90 11.45
N TRP A 75 16.70 -4.15 10.62
CA TRP A 75 15.32 -4.44 10.36
C TRP A 75 15.19 -5.64 9.42
N VAL A 76 14.25 -6.51 9.73
CA VAL A 76 13.92 -7.68 8.93
C VAL A 76 12.44 -7.63 8.59
N GLU A 77 12.12 -7.63 7.31
CA GLU A 77 10.77 -7.85 6.81
C GLU A 77 10.48 -9.35 6.87
N GLN A 78 9.49 -9.74 7.67
CA GLN A 78 9.18 -11.13 7.93
C GLN A 78 8.66 -11.81 6.65
N ARG A 79 9.04 -13.08 6.48
CA ARG A 79 8.75 -13.85 5.27
C ARG A 79 7.26 -14.00 4.95
N LEU A 80 6.41 -13.98 5.97
CA LEU A 80 4.97 -14.18 5.83
C LEU A 80 4.19 -12.92 6.19
N SER A 81 3.26 -12.56 5.31
CA SER A 81 2.24 -11.54 5.55
C SER A 81 0.88 -12.19 5.74
N TRP A 82 0.02 -11.53 6.49
CA TRP A 82 -1.39 -11.84 6.55
C TRP A 82 -2.15 -11.08 5.45
N TYR A 83 -3.04 -11.77 4.75
CA TYR A 83 -3.85 -11.21 3.65
C TYR A 83 -5.32 -11.19 4.04
N ALA A 84 -5.94 -10.01 3.98
CA ALA A 84 -7.30 -9.77 4.44
C ALA A 84 -8.35 -10.56 3.64
N GLU A 85 -8.22 -10.63 2.33
CA GLU A 85 -9.16 -11.32 1.45
C GLU A 85 -9.37 -12.79 1.84
N THR A 86 -8.30 -13.45 2.24
CA THR A 86 -8.37 -14.90 2.57
C THR A 86 -8.26 -15.18 4.06
N GLY A 87 -7.90 -14.19 4.88
CA GLY A 87 -7.57 -14.37 6.29
C GLY A 87 -6.35 -15.27 6.55
N LYS A 88 -5.54 -15.55 5.52
CA LYS A 88 -4.44 -16.53 5.57
C LYS A 88 -3.07 -15.85 5.55
N LEU A 89 -2.10 -16.58 6.10
CA LEU A 89 -0.69 -16.26 5.94
C LEU A 89 -0.23 -16.72 4.55
N ARG A 90 0.54 -15.86 3.89
CA ARG A 90 1.19 -16.14 2.61
C ARG A 90 2.50 -15.39 2.54
N LEU A 91 3.30 -15.72 1.53
CA LEU A 91 4.57 -15.07 1.28
C LEU A 91 4.42 -13.54 1.18
N SER A 92 5.30 -12.82 1.87
CA SER A 92 5.38 -11.36 1.78
C SER A 92 5.79 -10.92 0.39
N PRO A 93 5.26 -9.78 -0.12
CA PRO A 93 5.59 -9.30 -1.45
C PRO A 93 7.09 -9.03 -1.59
N GLY A 94 7.67 -9.47 -2.72
CA GLY A 94 9.10 -9.28 -2.99
C GLY A 94 10.02 -10.35 -2.41
N HIS A 95 9.51 -11.26 -1.59
CA HIS A 95 10.28 -12.39 -1.11
C HIS A 95 10.42 -13.48 -2.19
N PRO A 96 11.54 -14.25 -2.19
CA PRO A 96 11.72 -15.34 -3.14
C PRO A 96 10.61 -16.37 -3.07
N LEU A 97 10.03 -16.73 -4.23
CA LEU A 97 8.89 -17.67 -4.31
C LEU A 97 9.28 -19.11 -3.95
N ARG A 98 10.56 -19.43 -4.03
CA ARG A 98 11.07 -20.74 -3.60
C ARG A 98 10.94 -20.91 -2.08
N PRO A 99 10.85 -22.14 -1.57
CA PRO A 99 10.93 -22.39 -0.14
C PRO A 99 12.23 -21.86 0.45
N SER A 100 12.18 -21.46 1.71
CA SER A 100 13.39 -21.06 2.44
C SER A 100 14.35 -22.23 2.57
N SER A 101 15.65 -21.99 2.44
CA SER A 101 16.69 -23.02 2.56
C SER A 101 17.48 -22.91 3.86
N THR A 102 17.52 -21.73 4.44
CA THR A 102 18.20 -21.45 5.72
C THR A 102 17.23 -20.93 6.77
N PHE A 103 17.70 -20.83 8.00
CA PHE A 103 16.92 -20.25 9.10
C PHE A 103 16.71 -18.76 8.88
N GLU A 104 17.73 -18.07 8.38
CA GLU A 104 17.70 -16.65 8.05
C GLU A 104 16.67 -16.35 6.94
N GLU A 105 16.65 -17.15 5.89
CA GLU A 105 15.64 -17.02 4.84
C GLU A 105 14.22 -17.29 5.37
N SER A 106 14.08 -18.19 6.33
CA SER A 106 12.80 -18.44 7.00
C SER A 106 12.37 -17.24 7.84
N LEU A 107 13.29 -16.52 8.44
CA LEU A 107 12.98 -15.30 9.18
C LEU A 107 12.47 -14.20 8.24
N GLY A 108 13.14 -14.00 7.11
CA GLY A 108 12.73 -13.01 6.13
C GLY A 108 13.88 -12.29 5.46
N VAL A 109 13.62 -11.10 4.94
CA VAL A 109 14.58 -10.28 4.20
C VAL A 109 15.09 -9.15 5.08
N ARG A 110 16.42 -9.10 5.27
CA ARG A 110 17.07 -7.98 5.94
C ARG A 110 16.97 -6.73 5.07
N GLN A 111 16.56 -5.65 5.68
CA GLN A 111 16.45 -4.36 5.03
C GLN A 111 17.74 -3.56 5.28
N SER A 112 18.29 -2.95 4.23
CA SER A 112 19.34 -1.96 4.41
C SER A 112 18.80 -0.77 5.21
N GLU A 113 19.65 -0.03 5.87
CA GLU A 113 19.27 1.16 6.63
C GLU A 113 18.47 2.14 5.75
N ARG A 114 18.97 2.42 4.54
CA ARG A 114 18.27 3.26 3.56
C ARG A 114 16.86 2.73 3.21
N ASN A 115 16.68 1.41 3.07
CA ASN A 115 15.36 0.86 2.80
C ASN A 115 14.43 0.97 4.00
N ALA A 116 14.95 0.73 5.20
CA ALA A 116 14.19 0.90 6.44
C ALA A 116 13.74 2.36 6.62
N GLU A 117 14.64 3.32 6.43
CA GLU A 117 14.32 4.75 6.46
C GLU A 117 13.20 5.11 5.47
N ARG A 118 13.24 4.58 4.26
CA ARG A 118 12.17 4.79 3.26
C ARG A 118 10.84 4.19 3.72
N CYS A 119 10.84 2.98 4.27
CA CYS A 119 9.61 2.35 4.78
C CYS A 119 8.99 3.21 5.87
N PHE A 120 9.77 3.57 6.87
CA PHE A 120 9.28 4.39 7.98
C PHE A 120 8.96 5.82 7.55
N GLY A 121 9.71 6.41 6.62
CA GLY A 121 9.45 7.75 6.10
C GLY A 121 8.08 7.91 5.44
N CYS A 122 7.56 6.84 4.81
CA CYS A 122 6.21 6.84 4.23
C CYS A 122 5.13 6.36 5.22
N HIS A 123 5.50 5.62 6.27
CA HIS A 123 4.55 4.99 7.18
C HIS A 123 4.51 5.61 8.58
N LYS A 124 5.29 6.67 8.81
CA LYS A 124 5.29 7.46 10.06
C LYS A 124 5.03 8.94 9.76
N THR A 125 4.56 9.64 10.77
CA THR A 125 4.53 11.11 10.81
C THR A 125 5.37 11.56 12.00
N GLY A 126 6.59 12.04 11.75
CA GLY A 126 7.59 12.22 12.81
C GLY A 126 7.83 10.90 13.54
N ASP A 127 7.71 10.90 14.87
CA ASP A 127 7.88 9.68 15.68
C ASP A 127 6.61 8.84 15.82
N ARG A 128 5.45 9.34 15.34
CA ARG A 128 4.15 8.65 15.45
C ARG A 128 3.98 7.64 14.33
N PRO A 129 3.61 6.39 14.64
CA PRO A 129 3.24 5.41 13.61
C PRO A 129 1.97 5.83 12.87
N GLY A 130 1.94 5.56 11.57
CA GLY A 130 0.86 5.96 10.68
C GLY A 130 1.06 7.33 10.04
N VAL A 131 0.34 7.58 8.97
CA VAL A 131 0.33 8.87 8.26
C VAL A 131 -0.77 9.75 8.84
N HIS A 132 -0.38 10.86 9.43
CA HIS A 132 -1.27 11.81 10.11
C HIS A 132 -1.40 13.12 9.36
N CYS A 133 -2.19 14.05 9.89
CA CYS A 133 -2.54 15.31 9.24
C CYS A 133 -1.33 16.08 8.73
N GLU A 134 -0.27 16.11 9.52
CA GLU A 134 0.93 16.91 9.25
C GLU A 134 1.74 16.40 8.05
N SER A 135 1.61 15.13 7.71
CA SER A 135 2.27 14.55 6.53
C SER A 135 1.77 15.16 5.21
N CYS A 136 0.50 15.59 5.18
CA CYS A 136 -0.12 16.18 4.01
C CYS A 136 -0.30 17.69 4.13
N HIS A 137 -0.60 18.16 5.32
CA HIS A 137 -0.96 19.57 5.56
C HIS A 137 0.19 20.40 6.12
N GLY A 138 1.33 19.78 6.43
CA GLY A 138 2.44 20.41 7.12
C GLY A 138 2.18 20.64 8.61
N ALA A 139 3.22 21.03 9.34
CA ALA A 139 3.11 21.38 10.74
C ALA A 139 2.25 22.65 10.90
N GLN A 140 1.14 22.55 11.60
CA GLN A 140 0.20 23.64 11.85
C GLN A 140 0.19 23.92 13.36
N GLY A 141 1.06 24.82 13.82
CA GLY A 141 1.27 25.06 15.26
C GLY A 141 0.02 25.42 16.05
N GLU A 142 -0.91 26.18 15.46
CA GLU A 142 -2.14 26.64 16.16
C GLU A 142 -3.44 26.14 15.51
N HIS A 143 -3.37 25.03 14.79
CA HIS A 143 -4.59 24.41 14.24
C HIS A 143 -5.48 23.83 15.36
N PRO A 144 -6.82 24.03 15.31
CA PRO A 144 -7.60 24.58 14.20
C PRO A 144 -7.87 26.10 14.28
N ALA A 145 -7.31 26.81 15.24
CA ALA A 145 -7.84 28.11 15.63
C ALA A 145 -7.50 29.29 14.70
N LYS A 146 -6.39 29.29 13.96
CA LYS A 146 -5.91 30.51 13.29
C LYS A 146 -5.41 30.39 11.85
N ALA A 147 -5.27 29.24 11.27
CA ALA A 147 -4.67 29.11 9.95
C ALA A 147 -5.54 28.32 8.98
N GLY A 148 -5.61 28.82 7.74
CA GLY A 148 -6.10 28.01 6.64
C GLY A 148 -5.20 26.77 6.49
N ILE A 149 -5.80 25.59 6.53
CA ILE A 149 -5.07 24.33 6.30
C ILE A 149 -4.56 24.35 4.85
N ARG A 150 -3.25 24.15 4.67
CA ARG A 150 -2.69 23.93 3.35
C ARG A 150 -3.38 22.75 2.68
N ARG A 151 -3.94 22.97 1.51
CA ARG A 151 -4.62 21.94 0.71
C ARG A 151 -3.85 21.75 -0.59
N ASP A 152 -2.92 20.82 -0.58
CA ASP A 152 -2.24 20.41 -1.79
C ASP A 152 -2.97 19.20 -2.37
N ARG A 153 -3.56 19.36 -3.55
CA ARG A 153 -4.29 18.33 -4.28
C ARG A 153 -3.48 17.77 -5.45
N SER A 154 -2.25 18.23 -5.62
CA SER A 154 -1.39 17.75 -6.70
C SER A 154 -1.16 16.25 -6.59
N VAL A 155 -0.97 15.60 -7.73
CA VAL A 155 -0.61 14.18 -7.76
C VAL A 155 0.76 13.97 -7.12
N GLU A 156 1.64 14.97 -7.23
CA GLU A 156 2.98 15.00 -6.65
C GLU A 156 2.96 14.89 -5.12
N ALA A 157 2.03 15.58 -4.46
CA ALA A 157 1.87 15.48 -3.01
C ALA A 157 1.58 14.05 -2.55
N CYS A 158 0.79 13.31 -3.30
CA CYS A 158 0.49 11.90 -3.02
C CYS A 158 1.66 11.00 -3.43
N ALA A 159 2.35 11.35 -4.51
CA ALA A 159 3.43 10.56 -5.09
C ALA A 159 4.67 10.45 -4.19
N VAL A 160 4.85 11.35 -3.23
CA VAL A 160 5.92 11.26 -2.21
C VAL A 160 5.93 9.87 -1.56
N CYS A 161 4.77 9.33 -1.22
CA CYS A 161 4.62 8.01 -0.63
C CYS A 161 4.15 6.95 -1.64
N HIS A 162 3.22 7.31 -2.53
CA HIS A 162 2.64 6.39 -3.52
C HIS A 162 3.49 6.20 -4.76
N ARG A 163 4.69 6.73 -4.76
CA ARG A 163 5.72 6.71 -5.79
C ARG A 163 5.31 7.33 -7.11
N SER A 164 6.06 8.37 -7.43
CA SER A 164 6.03 9.07 -8.70
C SER A 164 6.97 8.41 -9.72
N PRO A 165 6.76 8.58 -11.02
CA PRO A 165 7.80 8.39 -12.02
C PRO A 165 8.98 9.39 -11.87
N LEU A 166 8.91 10.36 -10.97
CA LEU A 166 9.97 11.34 -10.75
C LEU A 166 11.19 10.70 -10.09
N LYS A 167 12.36 10.91 -10.67
CA LYS A 167 13.64 10.28 -10.30
C LYS A 167 14.08 10.49 -8.85
N GLU A 168 13.56 11.49 -8.19
CA GLU A 168 13.94 11.89 -6.82
C GLU A 168 13.56 10.85 -5.75
N TYR A 169 12.61 9.97 -6.05
CA TYR A 169 12.02 9.06 -5.07
C TYR A 169 12.33 7.58 -5.32
N ALA A 170 13.11 7.26 -6.34
CA ALA A 170 13.39 5.87 -6.66
C ALA A 170 14.84 5.65 -7.10
N SER A 171 15.47 4.61 -6.58
CA SER A 171 16.70 4.05 -7.15
C SER A 171 16.47 3.48 -8.55
N ALA A 172 15.21 3.16 -8.89
CA ALA A 172 14.71 2.91 -10.23
C ALA A 172 13.32 3.54 -10.33
N THR A 173 13.11 4.42 -11.29
CA THR A 173 11.78 4.94 -11.62
C THR A 173 11.00 3.80 -12.24
N PRO A 174 9.84 3.39 -11.70
CA PRO A 174 9.03 2.38 -12.34
C PRO A 174 8.59 2.88 -13.71
N GLU A 175 8.92 2.15 -14.76
CA GLU A 175 8.41 2.44 -16.09
C GLU A 175 6.92 2.09 -16.15
N VAL A 176 6.16 2.86 -16.89
CA VAL A 176 4.71 2.70 -16.99
C VAL A 176 4.31 1.34 -17.56
N ASP A 177 5.15 0.75 -18.38
CA ASP A 177 4.92 -0.55 -19.01
C ASP A 177 5.47 -1.73 -18.20
N ASP A 178 6.20 -1.48 -17.09
CA ASP A 178 6.56 -2.51 -16.13
C ASP A 178 5.29 -3.00 -15.41
N PRO A 179 4.97 -4.31 -15.47
CA PRO A 179 3.81 -4.87 -14.75
C PRO A 179 3.79 -4.55 -13.25
N MET A 180 4.96 -4.37 -12.64
CA MET A 180 5.08 -3.99 -11.23
C MET A 180 4.64 -2.55 -10.96
N SER A 181 4.60 -1.69 -11.97
CA SER A 181 4.20 -0.28 -11.84
C SER A 181 2.73 -0.09 -11.51
N ILE A 182 1.89 -1.07 -11.76
CA ILE A 182 0.46 -1.05 -11.37
C ILE A 182 0.26 -0.76 -9.87
N ARG A 183 1.25 -1.09 -9.03
CA ARG A 183 1.25 -0.79 -7.60
C ARG A 183 1.39 0.70 -7.28
N PHE A 184 1.84 1.47 -8.26
CA PHE A 184 2.19 2.88 -8.10
C PHE A 184 1.18 3.73 -8.85
N ALA A 185 0.03 3.97 -8.23
CA ALA A 185 -1.09 4.67 -8.82
C ALA A 185 -0.73 5.97 -9.55
N PRO A 186 0.17 6.86 -9.03
CA PRO A 186 0.59 8.06 -9.73
C PRO A 186 1.25 7.77 -11.09
N VAL A 187 2.04 6.69 -11.22
CA VAL A 187 2.70 6.32 -12.48
C VAL A 187 1.67 6.09 -13.57
N GLY A 188 0.68 5.24 -13.30
CA GLY A 188 -0.39 4.95 -14.25
C GLY A 188 -1.25 6.19 -14.55
N LEU A 189 -1.64 6.93 -13.51
CA LEU A 189 -2.50 8.11 -13.67
C LEU A 189 -1.83 9.19 -14.53
N MET A 190 -0.59 9.56 -14.25
CA MET A 190 0.14 10.58 -14.99
C MET A 190 0.39 10.18 -16.45
N ALA A 191 0.53 8.88 -16.73
CA ALA A 191 0.64 8.36 -18.09
C ALA A 191 -0.71 8.29 -18.83
N SER A 192 -1.83 8.46 -18.14
CA SER A 192 -3.14 8.41 -18.78
C SER A 192 -3.45 9.68 -19.58
N ARG A 193 -4.03 9.52 -20.77
CA ARG A 193 -4.48 10.68 -21.56
C ARG A 193 -5.57 11.48 -20.86
N CYS A 194 -6.37 10.82 -20.03
CA CYS A 194 -7.39 11.45 -19.21
C CYS A 194 -6.78 12.50 -18.27
N TYR A 195 -5.73 12.13 -17.55
CA TYR A 195 -5.00 13.06 -16.69
C TYR A 195 -4.33 14.18 -17.50
N GLN A 196 -3.55 13.82 -18.52
CA GLN A 196 -2.81 14.78 -19.35
C GLN A 196 -3.70 15.83 -20.01
N LYS A 197 -4.92 15.47 -20.36
CA LYS A 197 -5.90 16.38 -21.00
C LYS A 197 -6.87 17.03 -20.02
N SER A 198 -6.78 16.71 -18.75
CA SER A 198 -7.67 17.27 -17.73
C SER A 198 -7.34 18.72 -17.34
N ALA A 199 -6.17 19.23 -17.71
CA ALA A 199 -5.66 20.54 -17.29
C ALA A 199 -5.72 20.72 -15.76
N GLY A 200 -5.29 19.70 -15.01
CA GLY A 200 -5.26 19.71 -13.55
C GLY A 200 -6.61 19.46 -12.85
N ARG A 201 -7.69 19.20 -13.60
CA ARG A 201 -9.02 18.93 -13.01
C ARG A 201 -9.16 17.52 -12.44
N LEU A 202 -8.33 16.58 -12.90
CA LEU A 202 -8.31 15.22 -12.40
C LEU A 202 -7.08 15.05 -11.48
N ASP A 203 -7.36 14.71 -10.24
CA ASP A 203 -6.35 14.45 -9.21
C ASP A 203 -6.73 13.20 -8.39
N CYS A 204 -5.91 12.82 -7.42
CA CYS A 204 -6.17 11.65 -6.59
C CYS A 204 -7.46 11.81 -5.76
N VAL A 205 -7.71 13.02 -5.24
CA VAL A 205 -8.87 13.29 -4.40
C VAL A 205 -10.16 13.48 -5.18
N SER A 206 -10.09 13.51 -6.52
CA SER A 206 -11.28 13.41 -7.36
C SER A 206 -12.02 12.08 -7.15
N CYS A 207 -11.26 11.01 -6.88
CA CYS A 207 -11.78 9.65 -6.67
C CYS A 207 -11.61 9.16 -5.24
N HIS A 208 -10.56 9.57 -4.52
CA HIS A 208 -10.23 9.09 -3.20
C HIS A 208 -10.48 10.13 -2.12
N ASP A 209 -10.90 9.69 -0.93
CA ASP A 209 -10.92 10.53 0.27
C ASP A 209 -9.74 10.14 1.18
N PRO A 210 -8.71 10.98 1.30
CA PRO A 210 -7.54 10.69 2.13
C PRO A 210 -7.88 10.65 3.64
N HIS A 211 -9.04 11.16 4.05
CA HIS A 211 -9.48 11.17 5.45
C HIS A 211 -10.25 9.91 5.86
N GLY A 212 -10.43 8.96 4.93
CA GLY A 212 -11.06 7.68 5.22
C GLY A 212 -12.57 7.64 5.08
N LYS A 213 -13.20 8.72 4.63
CA LYS A 213 -14.57 8.67 4.14
C LYS A 213 -14.50 8.01 2.75
N GLU A 214 -14.73 6.72 2.69
CA GLU A 214 -14.93 6.09 1.39
C GLU A 214 -16.07 6.84 0.69
N LYS A 215 -15.74 7.53 -0.41
CA LYS A 215 -16.79 7.99 -1.32
C LYS A 215 -17.55 6.72 -1.70
N ALA A 216 -18.80 6.69 -1.34
CA ALA A 216 -19.66 5.52 -1.27
C ALA A 216 -19.29 4.43 -2.29
N SER A 217 -18.97 3.25 -1.77
CA SER A 217 -18.97 1.97 -2.47
C SER A 217 -18.45 1.97 -3.91
N GLY A 218 -17.20 2.38 -4.15
CA GLY A 218 -16.48 1.99 -5.36
C GLY A 218 -17.03 2.49 -6.71
N ASN A 219 -18.13 3.21 -6.76
CA ASN A 219 -18.69 3.74 -8.01
C ASN A 219 -18.16 5.16 -8.29
N HIS A 220 -17.04 5.22 -9.00
CA HIS A 220 -16.42 6.48 -9.44
C HIS A 220 -16.98 6.98 -10.79
N ASP A 221 -18.04 6.36 -11.31
CA ASP A 221 -18.63 6.70 -12.61
C ASP A 221 -19.04 8.18 -12.71
N GLY A 222 -19.51 8.76 -11.60
CA GLY A 222 -19.83 10.19 -11.54
C GLY A 222 -18.64 11.09 -11.87
N VAL A 223 -17.44 10.72 -11.44
CA VAL A 223 -16.20 11.44 -11.78
C VAL A 223 -15.91 11.33 -13.27
N CYS A 224 -16.03 10.14 -13.84
CA CYS A 224 -15.83 9.94 -15.27
C CYS A 224 -16.86 10.74 -16.08
N ARG A 225 -18.12 10.70 -15.67
CA ARG A 225 -19.23 11.39 -16.35
C ARG A 225 -19.14 12.91 -16.27
N SER A 226 -18.52 13.49 -15.27
CA SER A 226 -18.33 14.94 -15.20
C SER A 226 -17.57 15.53 -16.41
N CYS A 227 -16.82 14.68 -17.13
CA CYS A 227 -16.12 15.06 -18.35
C CYS A 227 -16.67 14.34 -19.61
N HIS A 228 -17.29 13.18 -19.44
CA HIS A 228 -17.70 12.31 -20.55
C HIS A 228 -19.22 12.30 -20.84
N VAL A 229 -19.98 13.21 -20.21
CA VAL A 229 -21.47 13.25 -20.36
C VAL A 229 -21.92 13.43 -21.82
N GLU A 230 -21.16 14.17 -22.62
CA GLU A 230 -21.58 14.51 -24.02
C GLU A 230 -20.71 13.83 -25.10
N ARG A 231 -19.72 13.02 -24.71
CA ARG A 231 -18.70 12.50 -25.64
C ARG A 231 -18.73 11.01 -25.90
N ALA A 232 -19.58 10.27 -25.23
CA ALA A 232 -19.82 8.88 -25.60
C ALA A 232 -20.67 8.91 -26.88
N ARG A 233 -20.03 8.74 -28.05
CA ARG A 233 -20.78 8.51 -29.28
C ARG A 233 -21.68 7.30 -29.10
N PRO A 234 -22.93 7.34 -29.57
CA PRO A 234 -23.79 6.18 -29.57
C PRO A 234 -23.06 4.99 -30.18
N GLY A 235 -22.90 3.90 -29.43
CA GLY A 235 -22.20 2.69 -29.86
C GLY A 235 -20.72 2.55 -29.47
N GLU A 236 -20.03 3.60 -28.99
CA GLU A 236 -18.62 3.50 -28.58
C GLU A 236 -18.43 2.92 -27.16
N CYS A 237 -19.41 3.06 -26.28
CA CYS A 237 -19.39 2.45 -24.94
C CYS A 237 -20.72 1.75 -24.66
N PRO A 238 -20.77 0.43 -24.72
CA PRO A 238 -22.03 -0.33 -24.55
C PRO A 238 -22.55 -0.35 -23.12
N ARG A 239 -21.83 0.21 -22.14
CA ARG A 239 -22.20 0.16 -20.73
C ARG A 239 -22.43 1.55 -20.16
N SER A 240 -23.56 1.70 -19.47
CA SER A 240 -23.90 2.92 -18.75
C SER A 240 -23.30 3.04 -17.35
N ALA A 241 -22.59 2.01 -16.86
CA ALA A 241 -22.05 1.93 -15.51
C ALA A 241 -20.78 1.09 -15.46
N ASN A 242 -20.03 1.21 -14.34
CA ASN A 242 -18.76 0.54 -14.08
C ASN A 242 -17.63 0.93 -15.04
N CYS A 243 -17.46 2.23 -15.27
CA CYS A 243 -16.41 2.78 -16.13
C CYS A 243 -15.01 2.29 -15.70
N ALA A 244 -14.71 2.31 -14.39
CA ALA A 244 -13.44 1.87 -13.88
C ALA A 244 -13.17 0.39 -14.14
N GLY A 245 -14.17 -0.48 -14.09
CA GLY A 245 -14.01 -1.90 -14.35
C GLY A 245 -13.49 -2.24 -15.74
N CYS A 246 -13.78 -1.38 -16.73
CA CYS A 246 -13.30 -1.53 -18.10
C CYS A 246 -12.04 -0.70 -18.39
N HIS A 247 -12.01 0.55 -17.92
CA HIS A 247 -10.95 1.51 -18.26
C HIS A 247 -9.78 1.51 -17.28
N MET A 248 -9.94 0.88 -16.10
CA MET A 248 -8.94 0.73 -15.04
C MET A 248 -8.92 -0.73 -14.56
N PRO A 249 -8.60 -1.69 -15.43
CA PRO A 249 -8.68 -3.10 -15.09
C PRO A 249 -7.75 -3.43 -13.93
N LYS A 250 -8.08 -4.48 -13.22
CA LYS A 250 -7.20 -5.00 -12.19
C LYS A 250 -6.10 -5.86 -12.78
N GLY A 251 -4.90 -5.75 -12.22
CA GLY A 251 -3.76 -6.57 -12.57
C GLY A 251 -3.11 -7.18 -11.34
N LYS A 252 -2.40 -8.28 -11.56
CA LYS A 252 -1.74 -9.08 -10.51
C LYS A 252 -0.23 -9.07 -10.73
N PRO A 253 0.49 -8.05 -10.23
CA PRO A 253 1.93 -7.96 -10.40
C PRO A 253 2.71 -9.06 -9.65
N ALA A 254 2.08 -9.67 -8.66
CA ALA A 254 2.64 -10.79 -7.91
C ALA A 254 1.51 -11.70 -7.41
N PRO A 255 1.79 -12.96 -7.03
CA PRO A 255 0.82 -13.81 -6.38
C PRO A 255 0.19 -13.14 -5.17
N TYR A 256 -1.13 -13.26 -5.04
CA TYR A 256 -1.91 -12.72 -3.92
C TYR A 256 -2.01 -11.18 -3.84
N LEU A 257 -1.51 -10.47 -4.83
CA LEU A 257 -1.61 -9.01 -4.93
C LEU A 257 -2.39 -8.63 -6.18
N GLU A 258 -3.49 -7.92 -5.99
CA GLU A 258 -4.30 -7.36 -7.04
C GLU A 258 -4.44 -5.85 -6.84
N PHE A 259 -4.16 -5.09 -7.89
CA PHE A 259 -4.26 -3.63 -7.89
C PHE A 259 -5.07 -3.15 -9.08
N THR A 260 -5.77 -2.04 -8.88
CA THR A 260 -6.41 -1.32 -9.98
C THR A 260 -5.34 -0.58 -10.79
N ASP A 261 -5.33 -0.78 -12.09
CA ASP A 261 -4.46 -0.03 -13.00
C ASP A 261 -4.97 1.40 -13.14
N HIS A 262 -4.19 2.37 -12.67
CA HIS A 262 -4.53 3.79 -12.77
C HIS A 262 -4.19 4.40 -14.14
N ARG A 263 -3.64 3.64 -15.06
CA ARG A 263 -3.49 4.04 -16.45
C ARG A 263 -4.85 3.92 -17.15
N ILE A 264 -5.66 4.98 -17.03
CA ILE A 264 -6.99 5.05 -17.65
C ILE A 264 -6.83 4.97 -19.15
N ARG A 265 -7.36 3.92 -19.78
CA ARG A 265 -7.19 3.62 -21.20
C ARG A 265 -8.43 3.02 -21.81
N ARG A 266 -8.51 2.99 -23.15
CA ARG A 266 -9.52 2.20 -23.85
C ARG A 266 -9.28 0.72 -23.59
N PRO A 267 -10.33 -0.08 -23.36
CA PRO A 267 -10.22 -1.53 -23.23
C PRO A 267 -9.64 -2.19 -24.47
#